data_9a43550ddaf32e9ef5c4cf614abef84d
#
_entry.id   9a43550ddaf32e9ef5c4cf614abef84d
#
_cell.length_a   1.000
_cell.length_b   1.000
_cell.length_c   1.000
_cell.angle_alpha   90.00
_cell.angle_beta   90.00
_cell.angle_gamma   90.00
#
_symmetry.space_group_name_H-M   'P 1'
#
loop_
_entity.id
_entity.type
_entity.pdbx_description
1 polymer ?
#
loop_
_entity_poly.entity_id
_entity_poly.type
_entity_poly.pdbx_seq_one_letter_code
_entity_poly.pdbx_strand_id
1 'polypeptide(L)'
;MTIHRENPFADPPASRDTLRQFRGRLPVPVTVVASGEGPARTGLTVSSLLVVLGEPGYVVAMVDPDSDMGATLTPGQLLTVSVLGPADEYLAEAFAGLAPAPGGLFRLGRWTQTDFGPVLDGATWLGATVTDVRPLGWANEVVARVDSVELARPEALVHQRGRYLTVDDRGRFR
;
A
#
# COMPACT_ATOMS: atom_id res chain seq x y z
N MET A 1 -14.05 15.28 -7.75
CA MET A 1 -12.62 14.92 -8.04
C MET A 1 -11.77 16.13 -7.69
N THR A 2 -11.30 16.18 -6.46
CA THR A 2 -10.45 17.30 -5.99
C THR A 2 -9.02 16.90 -6.25
N ILE A 3 -8.45 17.42 -7.32
CA ILE A 3 -7.02 17.32 -7.58
C ILE A 3 -6.38 18.18 -6.50
N HIS A 4 -5.74 17.57 -5.50
CA HIS A 4 -4.89 18.28 -4.57
C HIS A 4 -3.76 18.92 -5.39
N ARG A 5 -3.88 20.22 -5.68
CA ARG A 5 -2.88 21.03 -6.38
C ARG A 5 -1.60 21.21 -5.57
N GLU A 6 -1.59 20.77 -4.34
CA GLU A 6 -0.43 20.79 -3.46
C GLU A 6 -0.08 19.35 -3.09
N ASN A 7 0.91 18.81 -3.77
CA ASN A 7 1.54 17.56 -3.32
C ASN A 7 2.05 17.79 -1.88
N PRO A 8 1.47 17.14 -0.84
CA PRO A 8 1.91 17.33 0.54
C PRO A 8 3.38 16.92 0.74
N PHE A 9 3.98 16.28 -0.26
CA PHE A 9 5.40 15.92 -0.29
C PHE A 9 6.29 16.94 -1.02
N ALA A 10 5.71 17.99 -1.62
CA ALA A 10 6.40 19.01 -2.42
C ALA A 10 6.63 20.35 -1.71
N ASP A 11 6.67 20.38 -0.38
CA ASP A 11 6.98 21.58 0.37
C ASP A 11 8.36 22.17 -0.04
N PRO A 12 8.50 23.50 -0.17
CA PRO A 12 9.76 24.13 -0.42
C PRO A 12 10.83 23.69 0.58
N PRO A 13 12.11 23.57 0.17
CA PRO A 13 13.19 23.09 1.06
C PRO A 13 13.30 23.82 2.40
N ALA A 14 12.92 25.09 2.45
CA ALA A 14 12.99 25.94 3.65
C ALA A 14 11.88 25.70 4.69
N SER A 15 10.77 25.02 4.32
CA SER A 15 9.62 24.74 5.21
C SER A 15 9.43 23.25 5.52
N ARG A 16 10.37 22.40 5.12
CA ARG A 16 10.23 20.94 5.34
C ARG A 16 10.31 20.61 6.82
N ASP A 17 9.24 20.06 7.33
CA ASP A 17 9.19 19.48 8.66
C ASP A 17 10.31 18.43 8.84
N THR A 18 11.05 18.55 9.95
CA THR A 18 12.15 17.64 10.31
C THR A 18 11.67 16.19 10.40
N LEU A 19 10.43 15.95 10.85
CA LEU A 19 9.84 14.61 10.93
C LEU A 19 9.61 14.01 9.53
N ARG A 20 9.16 14.82 8.56
CA ARG A 20 9.06 14.38 7.17
C ARG A 20 10.42 14.02 6.58
N GLN A 21 11.46 14.81 6.90
CA GLN A 21 12.82 14.50 6.46
C GLN A 21 13.33 13.20 7.08
N PHE A 22 13.05 12.96 8.36
CA PHE A 22 13.38 11.71 9.03
C PHE A 22 12.66 10.53 8.36
N ARG A 23 11.33 10.61 8.17
CA ARG A 23 10.53 9.59 7.48
C ARG A 23 11.11 9.29 6.10
N GLY A 24 11.47 10.29 5.32
CA GLY A 24 12.04 10.11 3.98
C GLY A 24 13.38 9.36 3.96
N ARG A 25 14.08 9.27 5.09
CA ARG A 25 15.35 8.52 5.21
C ARG A 25 15.16 7.04 5.53
N LEU A 26 13.95 6.66 5.94
CA LEU A 26 13.62 5.26 6.18
C LEU A 26 13.31 4.58 4.84
N PRO A 27 13.99 3.47 4.50
CA PRO A 27 13.55 2.62 3.41
C PRO A 27 12.26 1.92 3.84
N VAL A 28 11.25 2.00 3.01
CA VAL A 28 9.93 1.40 3.31
C VAL A 28 9.49 0.49 2.17
N PRO A 29 8.78 -0.62 2.46
CA PRO A 29 8.23 -1.48 1.43
C PRO A 29 7.20 -0.72 0.59
N VAL A 30 7.02 -1.13 -0.64
CA VAL A 30 5.94 -0.63 -1.49
C VAL A 30 4.93 -1.75 -1.69
N THR A 31 3.71 -1.52 -1.22
CA THR A 31 2.63 -2.50 -1.31
C THR A 31 1.38 -1.86 -1.90
N VAL A 32 0.50 -2.66 -2.48
CA VAL A 32 -0.88 -2.28 -2.75
C VAL A 32 -1.78 -3.01 -1.77
N VAL A 33 -2.52 -2.25 -0.98
CA VAL A 33 -3.65 -2.74 -0.19
C VAL A 33 -4.89 -2.62 -1.05
N ALA A 34 -5.67 -3.69 -1.17
CA ALA A 34 -6.86 -3.73 -2.00
C ALA A 34 -8.01 -4.46 -1.29
N SER A 35 -9.24 -4.13 -1.67
CA SER A 35 -10.46 -4.72 -1.11
C SER A 35 -11.57 -4.72 -2.17
N GLY A 36 -12.63 -5.46 -1.90
CA GLY A 36 -13.82 -5.51 -2.74
C GLY A 36 -13.71 -6.46 -3.92
N GLU A 37 -14.78 -6.45 -4.74
CA GLU A 37 -14.95 -7.34 -5.90
C GLU A 37 -15.57 -6.58 -7.07
N GLY A 38 -15.22 -6.96 -8.30
CA GLY A 38 -15.78 -6.39 -9.52
C GLY A 38 -15.68 -4.86 -9.55
N PRO A 39 -16.80 -4.13 -9.75
CA PRO A 39 -16.82 -2.67 -9.76
C PRO A 39 -16.57 -2.01 -8.39
N ALA A 40 -16.75 -2.76 -7.28
CA ALA A 40 -16.54 -2.28 -5.94
C ALA A 40 -15.08 -2.42 -5.45
N ARG A 41 -14.17 -2.84 -6.33
CA ARG A 41 -12.74 -2.90 -6.01
C ARG A 41 -12.21 -1.51 -5.68
N THR A 42 -11.54 -1.41 -4.54
CA THR A 42 -10.75 -0.24 -4.13
C THR A 42 -9.33 -0.66 -3.82
N GLY A 43 -8.39 0.26 -3.94
CA GLY A 43 -7.00 -0.02 -3.62
C GLY A 43 -6.17 1.25 -3.47
N LEU A 44 -5.10 1.13 -2.70
CA LEU A 44 -4.19 2.23 -2.39
C LEU A 44 -2.77 1.70 -2.26
N THR A 45 -1.79 2.46 -2.75
CA THR A 45 -0.39 2.20 -2.43
C THR A 45 -0.11 2.58 -0.99
N VAL A 46 0.37 1.62 -0.21
CA VAL A 46 0.69 1.79 1.20
C VAL A 46 2.15 1.40 1.45
N SER A 47 2.93 2.37 1.95
CA SER A 47 4.33 2.17 2.35
C SER A 47 4.51 2.13 3.87
N SER A 48 3.52 2.63 4.61
CA SER A 48 3.53 2.62 6.08
C SER A 48 2.82 1.37 6.58
N LEU A 49 3.50 0.23 6.47
CA LEU A 49 2.96 -1.09 6.78
C LEU A 49 3.94 -1.86 7.67
N LEU A 50 3.38 -2.52 8.68
CA LEU A 50 4.09 -3.36 9.63
C LEU A 50 3.40 -4.71 9.77
N VAL A 51 4.17 -5.80 9.76
CA VAL A 51 3.68 -7.15 10.07
C VAL A 51 4.05 -7.49 11.50
N VAL A 52 3.07 -7.90 12.29
CA VAL A 52 3.23 -8.31 13.68
C VAL A 52 3.03 -9.83 13.75
N LEU A 53 4.10 -10.53 14.12
CA LEU A 53 4.05 -11.99 14.29
C LEU A 53 3.30 -12.37 15.55
N GLY A 54 2.53 -13.44 15.49
CA GLY A 54 1.74 -13.96 16.61
C GLY A 54 0.77 -15.05 16.16
N GLU A 55 -0.03 -15.56 17.10
CA GLU A 55 -1.11 -16.51 16.85
C GLU A 55 -2.43 -15.94 17.42
N PRO A 56 -3.20 -15.20 16.60
CA PRO A 56 -3.00 -14.86 15.20
C PRO A 56 -1.95 -13.77 14.98
N GLY A 57 -1.37 -13.72 13.75
CA GLY A 57 -0.55 -12.60 13.27
C GLY A 57 -1.42 -11.43 12.83
N TYR A 58 -0.82 -10.24 12.75
CA TYR A 58 -1.51 -9.02 12.33
C TYR A 58 -0.69 -8.22 11.31
N VAL A 59 -1.40 -7.43 10.53
CA VAL A 59 -0.82 -6.35 9.73
C VAL A 59 -1.39 -5.02 10.23
N VAL A 60 -0.51 -4.02 10.36
CA VAL A 60 -0.87 -2.64 10.72
C VAL A 60 -0.48 -1.74 9.55
N ALA A 61 -1.43 -0.97 9.05
CA ALA A 61 -1.21 -0.07 7.92
C ALA A 61 -1.72 1.34 8.25
N MET A 62 -0.99 2.35 7.77
CA MET A 62 -1.45 3.75 7.83
C MET A 62 -2.09 4.09 6.50
N VAL A 63 -3.38 4.35 6.49
CA VAL A 63 -4.21 4.59 5.31
C VAL A 63 -4.70 6.05 5.32
N ASP A 64 -4.61 6.70 4.16
CA ASP A 64 -5.17 8.05 3.98
C ASP A 64 -6.71 7.99 4.11
N PRO A 65 -7.31 8.70 5.10
CA PRO A 65 -8.75 8.71 5.29
C PRO A 65 -9.52 9.32 4.12
N ASP A 66 -8.88 10.19 3.33
CA ASP A 66 -9.49 10.86 2.18
C ASP A 66 -9.41 10.00 0.89
N SER A 67 -8.73 8.86 0.93
CA SER A 67 -8.73 7.89 -0.18
C SER A 67 -10.05 7.13 -0.24
N ASP A 68 -10.45 6.68 -1.45
CA ASP A 68 -11.65 5.85 -1.63
C ASP A 68 -11.65 4.61 -0.72
N MET A 69 -10.47 4.00 -0.52
CA MET A 69 -10.32 2.87 0.39
C MET A 69 -10.44 3.31 1.86
N GLY A 70 -9.72 4.36 2.26
CA GLY A 70 -9.71 4.84 3.65
C GLY A 70 -11.08 5.28 4.13
N ALA A 71 -11.90 5.84 3.25
CA ALA A 71 -13.27 6.27 3.56
C ALA A 71 -14.23 5.10 3.81
N THR A 72 -13.89 3.88 3.37
CA THR A 72 -14.78 2.72 3.43
C THR A 72 -14.32 1.62 4.39
N LEU A 73 -13.06 1.65 4.85
CA LEU A 73 -12.52 0.62 5.74
C LEU A 73 -13.22 0.60 7.10
N THR A 74 -13.74 -0.57 7.47
CA THR A 74 -14.41 -0.82 8.74
C THR A 74 -14.04 -2.20 9.30
N PRO A 75 -14.14 -2.41 10.63
CA PRO A 75 -13.96 -3.73 11.20
C PRO A 75 -14.86 -4.79 10.55
N GLY A 76 -14.30 -5.98 10.31
CA GLY A 76 -14.94 -7.11 9.61
C GLY A 76 -14.71 -7.12 8.10
N GLN A 77 -14.22 -6.03 7.52
CA GLN A 77 -13.93 -5.97 6.09
C GLN A 77 -12.68 -6.79 5.73
N LEU A 78 -12.74 -7.46 4.58
CA LEU A 78 -11.62 -8.22 4.05
C LEU A 78 -10.74 -7.34 3.17
N LEU A 79 -9.43 -7.56 3.23
CA LEU A 79 -8.46 -6.88 2.40
C LEU A 79 -7.29 -7.80 2.02
N THR A 80 -6.59 -7.41 0.98
CA THR A 80 -5.34 -8.02 0.55
C THR A 80 -4.21 -7.02 0.61
N VAL A 81 -2.99 -7.51 0.81
CA VAL A 81 -1.75 -6.72 0.69
C VAL A 81 -0.86 -7.44 -0.31
N SER A 82 -0.60 -6.84 -1.46
CA SER A 82 0.33 -7.35 -2.46
C SER A 82 1.65 -6.60 -2.39
N VAL A 83 2.77 -7.31 -2.26
CA VAL A 83 4.11 -6.72 -2.28
C VAL A 83 4.49 -6.42 -3.73
N LEU A 84 4.81 -5.16 -4.04
CA LEU A 84 5.21 -4.76 -5.38
C LEU A 84 6.67 -5.12 -5.66
N GLY A 85 6.95 -5.49 -6.90
CA GLY A 85 8.27 -5.80 -7.39
C GLY A 85 8.84 -4.74 -8.33
N PRO A 86 10.04 -4.98 -8.90
CA PRO A 86 10.78 -4.01 -9.70
C PRO A 86 10.03 -3.44 -10.91
N ALA A 87 9.16 -4.24 -11.51
CA ALA A 87 8.40 -3.82 -12.70
C ALA A 87 7.12 -3.02 -12.37
N ASP A 88 6.81 -2.84 -11.09
CA ASP A 88 5.52 -2.32 -10.65
C ASP A 88 5.57 -0.83 -10.23
N GLU A 89 6.65 -0.07 -10.55
CA GLU A 89 6.77 1.34 -10.18
C GLU A 89 5.60 2.19 -10.66
N TYR A 90 5.21 2.03 -11.93
CA TYR A 90 4.08 2.77 -12.48
C TYR A 90 2.76 2.42 -11.78
N LEU A 91 2.59 1.15 -11.43
CA LEU A 91 1.42 0.67 -10.69
C LEU A 91 1.40 1.29 -9.27
N ALA A 92 2.55 1.34 -8.60
CA ALA A 92 2.69 2.01 -7.30
C ALA A 92 2.27 3.48 -7.37
N GLU A 93 2.72 4.22 -8.39
CA GLU A 93 2.37 5.63 -8.58
C GLU A 93 0.87 5.83 -8.90
N ALA A 94 0.30 4.96 -9.73
CA ALA A 94 -1.11 5.04 -10.08
C ALA A 94 -2.01 4.79 -8.86
N PHE A 95 -1.73 3.76 -8.06
CA PHE A 95 -2.47 3.47 -6.84
C PHE A 95 -2.19 4.50 -5.71
N ALA A 96 -1.13 5.28 -5.81
CA ALA A 96 -0.89 6.45 -4.96
C ALA A 96 -1.58 7.73 -5.44
N GLY A 97 -2.27 7.69 -6.59
CA GLY A 97 -2.90 8.87 -7.20
C GLY A 97 -1.93 9.84 -7.87
N LEU A 98 -0.67 9.42 -8.08
CA LEU A 98 0.40 10.24 -8.67
C LEU A 98 0.52 10.07 -10.19
N ALA A 99 0.04 8.96 -10.73
CA ALA A 99 0.03 8.67 -12.16
C ALA A 99 -1.39 8.38 -12.66
N PRO A 100 -1.70 8.66 -13.94
CA PRO A 100 -3.02 8.40 -14.50
C PRO A 100 -3.30 6.90 -14.60
N ALA A 101 -4.56 6.50 -14.40
CA ALA A 101 -5.02 5.13 -14.57
C ALA A 101 -6.18 5.08 -15.58
N PRO A 102 -5.92 5.15 -16.90
CA PRO A 102 -6.95 5.13 -17.93
C PRO A 102 -7.79 3.84 -17.84
N GLY A 103 -9.10 3.98 -17.68
CA GLY A 103 -10.02 2.85 -17.51
C GLY A 103 -10.09 2.28 -16.09
N GLY A 104 -9.38 2.88 -15.12
CA GLY A 104 -9.39 2.52 -13.70
C GLY A 104 -8.14 1.77 -13.25
N LEU A 105 -7.88 1.83 -11.94
CA LEU A 105 -6.66 1.31 -11.31
C LEU A 105 -6.41 -0.18 -11.63
N PHE A 106 -7.43 -1.00 -11.53
CA PHE A 106 -7.35 -2.45 -11.75
C PHE A 106 -7.26 -2.88 -13.22
N ARG A 107 -7.18 -1.91 -14.16
CA ARG A 107 -6.79 -2.16 -15.56
C ARG A 107 -5.27 -2.14 -15.74
N LEU A 108 -4.55 -1.62 -14.77
CA LEU A 108 -3.10 -1.67 -14.72
C LEU A 108 -2.67 -2.98 -14.06
N GLY A 109 -1.81 -3.73 -14.73
CA GLY A 109 -1.42 -5.06 -14.29
C GLY A 109 -2.48 -6.14 -14.52
N ARG A 110 -2.24 -7.32 -13.97
CA ARG A 110 -3.21 -8.42 -13.94
C ARG A 110 -3.54 -8.75 -12.50
N TRP A 111 -4.82 -8.98 -12.24
CA TRP A 111 -5.35 -9.17 -10.89
C TRP A 111 -6.22 -10.42 -10.84
N THR A 112 -5.93 -11.28 -9.89
CA THR A 112 -6.76 -12.43 -9.54
C THR A 112 -7.65 -12.09 -8.34
N GLN A 113 -8.93 -12.41 -8.43
CA GLN A 113 -9.86 -12.25 -7.31
C GLN A 113 -9.71 -13.41 -6.34
N THR A 114 -9.53 -13.11 -5.07
CA THR A 114 -9.54 -14.06 -3.95
C THR A 114 -10.73 -13.78 -3.03
N ASP A 115 -10.92 -14.64 -2.02
CA ASP A 115 -11.93 -14.43 -0.98
C ASP A 115 -11.69 -13.15 -0.16
N PHE A 116 -10.45 -12.66 -0.11
CA PHE A 116 -10.06 -11.45 0.62
C PHE A 116 -10.08 -10.17 -0.23
N GLY A 117 -10.18 -10.30 -1.54
CA GLY A 117 -10.10 -9.19 -2.49
C GLY A 117 -9.15 -9.48 -3.65
N PRO A 118 -8.87 -8.48 -4.50
CA PRO A 118 -7.98 -8.65 -5.64
C PRO A 118 -6.50 -8.69 -5.21
N VAL A 119 -5.71 -9.61 -5.77
CA VAL A 119 -4.25 -9.72 -5.60
C VAL A 119 -3.57 -9.52 -6.94
N LEU A 120 -2.39 -8.90 -6.93
CA LEU A 120 -1.57 -8.73 -8.13
C LEU A 120 -0.94 -10.08 -8.52
N ASP A 121 -1.11 -10.50 -9.76
CA ASP A 121 -0.61 -11.78 -10.26
C ASP A 121 0.91 -11.90 -10.07
N GLY A 122 1.34 -13.02 -9.48
CA GLY A 122 2.75 -13.32 -9.21
C GLY A 122 3.38 -12.53 -8.08
N ALA A 123 2.64 -11.69 -7.36
CA ALA A 123 3.12 -11.01 -6.16
C ALA A 123 3.07 -11.93 -4.94
N THR A 124 3.99 -11.75 -4.01
CA THR A 124 3.81 -12.19 -2.62
C THR A 124 2.69 -11.38 -2.00
N TRP A 125 1.72 -12.04 -1.37
CA TRP A 125 0.55 -11.36 -0.82
C TRP A 125 0.05 -11.98 0.48
N LEU A 126 -0.72 -11.23 1.24
CA LEU A 126 -1.52 -11.72 2.36
C LEU A 126 -2.98 -11.28 2.24
N GLY A 127 -3.87 -12.11 2.79
CA GLY A 127 -5.28 -11.80 3.01
C GLY A 127 -5.54 -11.62 4.49
N ALA A 128 -6.34 -10.61 4.85
CA ALA A 128 -6.59 -10.25 6.23
C ALA A 128 -8.01 -9.73 6.44
N THR A 129 -8.46 -9.84 7.71
CA THR A 129 -9.72 -9.28 8.19
C THR A 129 -9.43 -8.06 9.07
N VAL A 130 -9.97 -6.91 8.74
CA VAL A 130 -9.85 -5.68 9.56
C VAL A 130 -10.47 -5.92 10.94
N THR A 131 -9.72 -5.64 11.99
CA THR A 131 -10.18 -5.77 13.38
C THR A 131 -10.40 -4.42 14.05
N ASP A 132 -9.63 -3.40 13.64
CA ASP A 132 -9.76 -2.04 14.21
C ASP A 132 -9.35 -0.99 13.18
N VAL A 133 -9.98 0.17 13.27
CA VAL A 133 -9.66 1.38 12.49
C VAL A 133 -9.78 2.58 13.40
N ARG A 134 -8.68 3.33 13.56
CA ARG A 134 -8.68 4.52 14.42
C ARG A 134 -7.85 5.66 13.81
N PRO A 135 -8.25 6.92 14.01
CA PRO A 135 -7.45 8.06 13.60
C PRO A 135 -6.09 8.09 14.33
N LEU A 136 -5.01 8.33 13.58
CA LEU A 136 -3.67 8.53 14.11
C LEU A 136 -2.92 9.57 13.28
N GLY A 137 -2.68 10.76 13.83
CA GLY A 137 -2.13 11.88 13.06
C GLY A 137 -3.07 12.30 11.93
N TRP A 138 -2.56 12.28 10.69
CA TRP A 138 -3.33 12.59 9.48
C TRP A 138 -3.80 11.34 8.72
N ALA A 139 -3.65 10.18 9.32
CA ALA A 139 -4.02 8.90 8.71
C ALA A 139 -4.96 8.12 9.63
N ASN A 140 -5.57 7.07 9.10
CA ASN A 140 -6.18 6.02 9.87
C ASN A 140 -5.18 4.89 10.07
N GLU A 141 -4.94 4.49 11.32
CA GLU A 141 -4.32 3.21 11.65
C GLU A 141 -5.35 2.11 11.43
N VAL A 142 -5.02 1.19 10.55
CA VAL A 142 -5.85 0.01 10.24
C VAL A 142 -5.12 -1.21 10.78
N VAL A 143 -5.75 -1.93 11.69
CA VAL A 143 -5.25 -3.20 12.22
C VAL A 143 -6.07 -4.32 11.61
N ALA A 144 -5.41 -5.29 10.99
CA ALA A 144 -6.09 -6.45 10.41
C ALA A 144 -5.40 -7.76 10.82
N ARG A 145 -6.20 -8.73 11.19
CA ARG A 145 -5.73 -10.08 11.47
C ARG A 145 -5.38 -10.77 10.15
N VAL A 146 -4.22 -11.37 10.10
CA VAL A 146 -3.77 -12.13 8.93
C VAL A 146 -4.44 -13.50 8.92
N ASP A 147 -5.14 -13.81 7.84
CA ASP A 147 -5.88 -15.07 7.68
C ASP A 147 -5.25 -15.98 6.61
N SER A 148 -4.50 -15.42 5.66
CA SER A 148 -3.82 -16.16 4.58
C SER A 148 -2.53 -15.47 4.17
N VAL A 149 -1.53 -16.25 3.75
CA VAL A 149 -0.26 -15.73 3.19
C VAL A 149 0.16 -16.62 2.04
N GLU A 150 0.53 -16.01 0.92
CA GLU A 150 1.13 -16.69 -0.23
C GLU A 150 2.44 -16.03 -0.61
N LEU A 151 3.51 -16.80 -0.57
CA LEU A 151 4.85 -16.35 -0.96
C LEU A 151 5.09 -16.73 -2.43
N ALA A 152 5.42 -15.72 -3.24
CA ALA A 152 5.73 -15.89 -4.67
C ALA A 152 7.12 -15.31 -4.97
N ARG A 153 7.20 -14.19 -5.73
CA ARG A 153 8.50 -13.59 -6.07
C ARG A 153 9.20 -13.01 -4.84
N PRO A 154 10.52 -13.21 -4.70
CA PRO A 154 11.29 -12.70 -3.57
C PRO A 154 11.72 -11.23 -3.73
N GLU A 155 11.73 -10.68 -4.97
CA GLU A 155 12.13 -9.30 -5.24
C GLU A 155 11.06 -8.34 -4.75
N ALA A 156 11.49 -7.25 -4.12
CA ALA A 156 10.60 -6.23 -3.60
C ALA A 156 11.01 -4.84 -4.06
N LEU A 157 9.99 -4.01 -4.30
CA LEU A 157 10.14 -2.58 -4.50
C LEU A 157 10.20 -1.88 -3.14
N VAL A 158 11.16 -0.97 -2.99
CA VAL A 158 11.37 -0.17 -1.79
C VAL A 158 11.35 1.31 -2.18
N HIS A 159 10.78 2.14 -1.33
CA HIS A 159 10.79 3.58 -1.54
C HIS A 159 11.64 4.28 -0.47
N GLN A 160 12.56 5.14 -0.91
CA GLN A 160 13.38 5.97 -0.02
C GLN A 160 13.70 7.31 -0.67
N ARG A 161 13.52 8.41 0.04
CA ARG A 161 13.85 9.77 -0.41
C ARG A 161 13.24 10.15 -1.76
N GLY A 162 12.00 9.75 -2.02
CA GLY A 162 11.31 10.02 -3.27
C GLY A 162 11.78 9.18 -4.46
N ARG A 163 12.50 8.08 -4.22
CA ARG A 163 13.00 7.18 -5.27
C ARG A 163 12.59 5.74 -4.96
N TYR A 164 12.32 5.00 -6.02
CA TYR A 164 12.18 3.56 -5.94
C TYR A 164 13.55 2.88 -6.03
N LEU A 165 13.71 1.85 -5.25
CA LEU A 165 14.87 0.98 -5.21
C LEU A 165 14.37 -0.45 -5.27
N THR A 166 15.13 -1.35 -5.89
CA THR A 166 14.82 -2.77 -5.93
C THR A 166 15.71 -3.52 -4.96
N VAL A 167 15.12 -4.44 -4.21
CA VAL A 167 15.85 -5.44 -3.41
C VAL A 167 15.77 -6.75 -4.15
N ASP A 168 16.94 -7.31 -4.53
CA ASP A 168 17.01 -8.60 -5.21
C ASP A 168 16.83 -9.77 -4.22
N ASP A 169 16.78 -11.01 -4.75
CA ASP A 169 16.66 -12.27 -3.99
C ASP A 169 17.78 -12.49 -2.96
N ARG A 170 18.89 -11.77 -3.08
CA ARG A 170 20.02 -11.79 -2.15
C ARG A 170 20.03 -10.63 -1.17
N GLY A 171 18.95 -9.82 -1.14
CA GLY A 171 18.83 -8.66 -0.27
C GLY A 171 19.72 -7.47 -0.68
N ARG A 172 20.15 -7.39 -1.93
CA ARG A 172 20.97 -6.27 -2.42
C ARG A 172 20.08 -5.21 -3.05
N PHE A 173 20.35 -3.96 -2.72
CA PHE A 173 19.72 -2.79 -3.37
C PHE A 173 20.31 -2.55 -4.76
N ARG A 174 19.43 -2.21 -5.69
CA ARG A 174 19.78 -1.76 -7.04
C ARG A 174 19.02 -0.49 -7.38
#